data_bf9f48107cc5f41944672b038ffdb604
#
_entry.id   bf9f48107cc5f41944672b038ffdb604
#
_cell.length_a   1.000
_cell.length_b   1.000
_cell.length_c   1.000
_cell.angle_alpha   90.00
_cell.angle_beta   90.00
_cell.angle_gamma   90.00
#
_symmetry.space_group_name_H-M   'P 1'
#
loop_
_entity.id
_entity.type
_entity.pdbx_description
1 polymer ?
#
loop_
_entity_poly.entity_id
_entity_poly.type
_entity_poly.pdbx_seq_one_letter_code
_entity_poly.pdbx_strand_id
1 'polypeptide(L)'
;MATAITVGQVVKRKAVIVKPDDTIERVARTLSRHKVGSAVVVDDDEIVGVITDRDILDKVVAKGRDPKTVKVREVMTKNPITIEDDYDIGDAIDKMMEKGIRRLLVTRLGKPVGFVTAADLLAALNTMNSEEEEESVEETDVYGICELCGQYGPLYKVYIEGQERWICESCKDSLNL
;
A
#
# COMPACT_ATOMS: atom_id res chain seq x y z
N MET A 1 7.55 -19.82 12.79
CA MET A 1 7.28 -18.46 13.33
C MET A 1 7.16 -17.53 12.14
N ALA A 2 5.95 -17.10 11.80
CA ALA A 2 5.76 -16.14 10.72
C ALA A 2 6.52 -14.85 11.09
N THR A 3 7.42 -14.43 10.23
CA THR A 3 8.22 -13.21 10.44
C THR A 3 7.26 -12.03 10.27
N ALA A 4 6.93 -11.32 11.35
CA ALA A 4 6.07 -10.15 11.30
C ALA A 4 6.66 -9.12 10.32
N ILE A 5 5.85 -8.65 9.37
CA ILE A 5 6.27 -7.59 8.44
C ILE A 5 6.25 -6.26 9.19
N THR A 6 7.36 -5.55 9.14
CA THR A 6 7.46 -4.23 9.77
C THR A 6 6.95 -3.13 8.84
N VAL A 7 6.48 -2.03 9.42
CA VAL A 7 6.01 -0.84 8.70
C VAL A 7 7.09 -0.32 7.75
N GLY A 8 8.37 -0.34 8.16
CA GLY A 8 9.49 0.10 7.34
C GLY A 8 9.68 -0.70 6.05
N GLN A 9 9.34 -1.99 6.06
CA GLN A 9 9.40 -2.85 4.87
C GLN A 9 8.31 -2.51 3.84
N VAL A 10 7.22 -1.91 4.28
CA VAL A 10 6.06 -1.55 3.43
C VAL A 10 6.20 -0.16 2.83
N VAL A 11 7.02 0.72 3.40
CA VAL A 11 7.25 2.08 2.87
C VAL A 11 7.93 2.02 1.51
N LYS A 12 7.18 2.34 0.45
CA LYS A 12 7.67 2.26 -0.94
C LYS A 12 8.38 3.52 -1.42
N ARG A 13 8.14 4.68 -0.79
CA ARG A 13 8.64 5.98 -1.25
C ARG A 13 9.20 6.78 -0.09
N LYS A 14 10.36 7.40 -0.31
CA LYS A 14 10.95 8.34 0.66
C LYS A 14 10.02 9.53 0.92
N ALA A 15 10.06 10.05 2.13
CA ALA A 15 9.35 11.27 2.50
C ALA A 15 9.82 12.45 1.64
N VAL A 16 8.88 13.17 1.06
CA VAL A 16 9.14 14.50 0.49
C VAL A 16 9.14 15.50 1.64
N ILE A 17 10.20 16.29 1.75
CA ILE A 17 10.38 17.26 2.84
C ILE A 17 10.18 18.66 2.27
N VAL A 18 9.43 19.49 3.00
CA VAL A 18 9.19 20.89 2.72
C VAL A 18 9.38 21.74 3.97
N LYS A 19 9.57 23.05 3.82
CA LYS A 19 9.74 23.98 4.95
C LYS A 19 8.44 24.71 5.28
N PRO A 20 8.25 25.16 6.53
CA PRO A 20 7.07 25.93 6.92
C PRO A 20 6.87 27.21 6.11
N ASP A 21 7.96 27.83 5.66
CA ASP A 21 7.95 29.07 4.86
C ASP A 21 7.85 28.88 3.35
N ASP A 22 7.82 27.64 2.87
CA ASP A 22 7.55 27.36 1.46
C ASP A 22 6.15 27.83 1.08
N THR A 23 5.99 28.27 -0.16
CA THR A 23 4.67 28.61 -0.69
C THR A 23 3.91 27.36 -1.09
N ILE A 24 2.58 27.42 -1.04
CA ILE A 24 1.74 26.30 -1.46
C ILE A 24 1.93 25.96 -2.94
N GLU A 25 2.17 26.96 -3.80
CA GLU A 25 2.50 26.71 -5.21
C GLU A 25 3.75 25.82 -5.34
N ARG A 26 4.82 26.12 -4.58
CA ARG A 26 6.06 25.31 -4.58
C ARG A 26 5.80 23.89 -4.12
N VAL A 27 5.04 23.73 -3.03
CA VAL A 27 4.68 22.41 -2.50
C VAL A 27 3.86 21.62 -3.50
N ALA A 28 2.82 22.24 -4.10
CA ALA A 28 1.97 21.59 -5.09
C ALA A 28 2.79 21.08 -6.29
N ARG A 29 3.72 21.89 -6.81
CA ARG A 29 4.66 21.48 -7.87
C ARG A 29 5.55 20.32 -7.44
N THR A 30 6.02 20.33 -6.20
CA THR A 30 6.87 19.28 -5.65
C THR A 30 6.11 17.97 -5.51
N LEU A 31 4.91 17.98 -4.92
CA LEU A 31 4.04 16.81 -4.80
C LEU A 31 3.72 16.20 -6.18
N SER A 32 3.35 17.06 -7.14
CA SER A 32 3.03 16.64 -8.52
C SER A 32 4.24 15.99 -9.20
N ARG A 33 5.42 16.57 -9.09
CA ARG A 33 6.67 16.06 -9.69
C ARG A 33 7.02 14.67 -9.12
N HIS A 34 6.89 14.49 -7.81
CA HIS A 34 7.19 13.23 -7.13
C HIS A 34 6.03 12.23 -7.17
N LYS A 35 4.87 12.62 -7.73
CA LYS A 35 3.64 11.79 -7.79
C LYS A 35 3.24 11.27 -6.41
N VAL A 36 3.29 12.13 -5.41
CA VAL A 36 2.89 11.83 -4.02
C VAL A 36 1.82 12.82 -3.55
N GLY A 37 0.96 12.37 -2.63
CA GLY A 37 -0.13 13.18 -2.09
C GLY A 37 0.18 13.84 -0.74
N SER A 38 1.43 13.77 -0.25
CA SER A 38 1.79 14.35 1.05
C SER A 38 3.28 14.64 1.15
N ALA A 39 3.60 15.65 1.95
CA ALA A 39 4.97 16.00 2.34
C ALA A 39 5.05 16.20 3.85
N VAL A 40 6.24 15.95 4.39
CA VAL A 40 6.58 16.23 5.78
C VAL A 40 7.11 17.64 5.88
N VAL A 41 6.61 18.39 6.84
CA VAL A 41 7.08 19.75 7.13
C VAL A 41 8.14 19.65 8.23
N VAL A 42 9.36 20.06 7.88
CA VAL A 42 10.51 20.04 8.79
C VAL A 42 11.02 21.46 9.00
N ASP A 43 11.28 21.80 10.25
CA ASP A 43 11.88 23.06 10.69
C ASP A 43 13.01 22.72 11.67
N ASP A 44 14.21 23.27 11.47
CA ASP A 44 15.39 23.01 12.31
C ASP A 44 15.60 21.51 12.65
N ASP A 45 15.50 20.65 11.63
CA ASP A 45 15.62 19.18 11.72
C ASP A 45 14.50 18.47 12.51
N GLU A 46 13.49 19.19 12.94
CA GLU A 46 12.32 18.64 13.63
C GLU A 46 11.08 18.54 12.73
N ILE A 47 10.29 17.49 12.89
CA ILE A 47 9.01 17.33 12.22
C ILE A 47 7.98 18.22 12.91
N VAL A 48 7.58 19.32 12.23
CA VAL A 48 6.60 20.26 12.77
C VAL A 48 5.18 20.06 12.21
N GLY A 49 5.05 19.27 11.14
CA GLY A 49 3.74 19.01 10.54
C GLY A 49 3.79 18.13 9.31
N VAL A 50 2.63 17.95 8.72
CA VAL A 50 2.45 17.34 7.39
C VAL A 50 1.52 18.24 6.56
N ILE A 51 1.71 18.21 5.26
CA ILE A 51 0.81 18.87 4.30
C ILE A 51 0.41 17.84 3.24
N THR A 52 -0.87 17.84 2.88
CA THR A 52 -1.43 16.93 1.90
C THR A 52 -2.06 17.70 0.73
N ASP A 53 -2.27 17.01 -0.39
CA ASP A 53 -3.06 17.49 -1.52
C ASP A 53 -4.48 17.93 -1.09
N ARG A 54 -5.07 17.22 -0.12
CA ARG A 54 -6.36 17.57 0.46
C ARG A 54 -6.32 18.87 1.24
N ASP A 55 -5.27 19.13 2.02
CA ASP A 55 -5.08 20.42 2.71
C ASP A 55 -5.01 21.58 1.72
N ILE A 56 -4.28 21.40 0.62
CA ILE A 56 -4.16 22.40 -0.44
C ILE A 56 -5.52 22.69 -1.08
N LEU A 57 -6.27 21.63 -1.39
CA LEU A 57 -7.60 21.75 -1.98
C LEU A 57 -8.57 22.48 -1.03
N ASP A 58 -8.69 22.00 0.21
CA ASP A 58 -9.72 22.48 1.14
C ASP A 58 -9.39 23.84 1.77
N LYS A 59 -8.11 24.11 2.04
CA LYS A 59 -7.68 25.29 2.81
C LYS A 59 -7.16 26.43 1.94
N VAL A 60 -6.82 26.16 0.68
CA VAL A 60 -6.29 27.17 -0.26
C VAL A 60 -7.23 27.33 -1.45
N VAL A 61 -7.40 26.30 -2.28
CA VAL A 61 -8.17 26.39 -3.52
C VAL A 61 -9.65 26.66 -3.25
N ALA A 62 -10.29 25.85 -2.40
CA ALA A 62 -11.71 26.03 -2.06
C ALA A 62 -12.01 27.34 -1.30
N LYS A 63 -10.98 27.97 -0.73
CA LYS A 63 -11.09 29.27 -0.03
C LYS A 63 -10.69 30.45 -0.91
N GLY A 64 -10.36 30.22 -2.19
CA GLY A 64 -9.95 31.29 -3.12
C GLY A 64 -8.65 32.00 -2.71
N ARG A 65 -7.79 31.33 -1.91
CA ARG A 65 -6.51 31.92 -1.48
C ARG A 65 -5.45 31.73 -2.57
N ASP A 66 -4.57 32.72 -2.71
CA ASP A 66 -3.48 32.63 -3.68
C ASP A 66 -2.36 31.70 -3.21
N PRO A 67 -2.11 30.56 -3.90
CA PRO A 67 -1.08 29.61 -3.49
C PRO A 67 0.35 30.18 -3.57
N LYS A 68 0.58 31.28 -4.27
CA LYS A 68 1.88 31.94 -4.35
C LYS A 68 2.23 32.73 -3.09
N THR A 69 1.24 33.12 -2.31
CA THR A 69 1.42 33.94 -1.11
C THR A 69 1.20 33.13 0.17
N VAL A 70 0.31 32.13 0.14
CA VAL A 70 0.03 31.27 1.29
C VAL A 70 1.23 30.41 1.63
N LYS A 71 1.60 30.38 2.91
CA LYS A 71 2.69 29.58 3.44
C LYS A 71 2.21 28.24 4.00
N VAL A 72 3.08 27.22 3.93
CA VAL A 72 2.81 25.87 4.46
C VAL A 72 2.36 25.91 5.91
N ARG A 73 3.04 26.70 6.77
CA ARG A 73 2.70 26.83 8.21
C ARG A 73 1.26 27.25 8.50
N GLU A 74 0.60 27.93 7.54
CA GLU A 74 -0.76 28.41 7.70
C GLU A 74 -1.81 27.32 7.48
N VAL A 75 -1.47 26.27 6.73
CA VAL A 75 -2.42 25.26 6.27
C VAL A 75 -2.03 23.84 6.63
N MET A 76 -0.78 23.59 7.03
CA MET A 76 -0.31 22.27 7.45
C MET A 76 -1.09 21.71 8.65
N THR A 77 -1.11 20.41 8.78
CA THR A 77 -1.58 19.73 9.99
C THR A 77 -0.38 19.61 10.94
N LYS A 78 -0.48 20.25 12.10
CA LYS A 78 0.53 20.20 13.16
C LYS A 78 0.46 18.89 13.92
N ASN A 79 1.55 18.50 14.58
CA ASN A 79 1.67 17.28 15.39
C ASN A 79 1.14 16.04 14.67
N PRO A 80 1.76 15.66 13.53
CA PRO A 80 1.30 14.53 12.75
C PRO A 80 1.37 13.24 13.56
N ILE A 81 0.44 12.33 13.29
CA ILE A 81 0.47 11.00 13.89
C ILE A 81 1.56 10.20 13.18
N THR A 82 2.52 9.72 13.95
CA THR A 82 3.68 8.97 13.47
C THR A 82 3.66 7.53 13.96
N ILE A 83 4.43 6.66 13.30
CA ILE A 83 4.76 5.31 13.74
C ILE A 83 6.23 5.05 13.42
N GLU A 84 6.95 4.41 14.33
CA GLU A 84 8.33 4.00 14.05
C GLU A 84 8.35 2.82 13.06
N ASP A 85 9.40 2.74 12.26
CA ASP A 85 9.51 1.80 11.14
C ASP A 85 9.71 0.34 11.55
N ASP A 86 10.07 0.07 12.79
CA ASP A 86 10.23 -1.25 13.40
C ASP A 86 8.93 -1.84 13.95
N TYR A 87 7.84 -1.06 13.99
CA TYR A 87 6.53 -1.55 14.42
C TYR A 87 5.94 -2.51 13.38
N ASP A 88 5.09 -3.42 13.87
CA ASP A 88 4.33 -4.35 13.04
C ASP A 88 3.26 -3.62 12.19
N ILE A 89 2.94 -4.18 11.01
CA ILE A 89 1.87 -3.62 10.17
C ILE A 89 0.50 -3.66 10.85
N GLY A 90 0.26 -4.62 11.76
CA GLY A 90 -0.95 -4.67 12.58
C GLY A 90 -1.10 -3.42 13.46
N ASP A 91 -0.04 -2.99 14.12
CA ASP A 91 -0.03 -1.77 14.94
C ASP A 91 -0.36 -0.53 14.11
N ALA A 92 0.11 -0.49 12.85
CA ALA A 92 -0.20 0.61 11.94
C ALA A 92 -1.69 0.62 11.54
N ILE A 93 -2.28 -0.55 11.31
CA ILE A 93 -3.69 -0.70 11.00
C ILE A 93 -4.54 -0.24 12.18
N ASP A 94 -4.26 -0.74 13.37
CA ASP A 94 -4.98 -0.39 14.59
C ASP A 94 -4.92 1.12 14.85
N LYS A 95 -3.75 1.72 14.70
CA LYS A 95 -3.56 3.16 14.84
C LYS A 95 -4.35 3.98 13.82
N MET A 96 -4.40 3.52 12.56
CA MET A 96 -5.22 4.17 11.53
C MET A 96 -6.70 4.07 11.85
N MET A 97 -7.18 2.92 12.33
CA MET A 97 -8.57 2.72 12.72
C MET A 97 -8.95 3.56 13.94
N GLU A 98 -8.15 3.53 15.00
CA GLU A 98 -8.37 4.30 16.22
C GLU A 98 -8.46 5.81 15.97
N LYS A 99 -7.57 6.32 15.10
CA LYS A 99 -7.49 7.76 14.80
C LYS A 99 -8.35 8.18 13.60
N GLY A 100 -9.04 7.27 12.92
CA GLY A 100 -9.88 7.56 11.76
C GLY A 100 -9.08 8.13 10.58
N ILE A 101 -7.81 7.73 10.41
CA ILE A 101 -6.91 8.20 9.36
C ILE A 101 -6.54 7.08 8.40
N ARG A 102 -6.18 7.42 7.17
CA ARG A 102 -5.83 6.46 6.10
C ARG A 102 -4.35 6.48 5.74
N ARG A 103 -3.53 7.22 6.49
CA ARG A 103 -2.12 7.44 6.21
C ARG A 103 -1.38 7.76 7.51
N LEU A 104 -0.22 7.14 7.71
CA LEU A 104 0.69 7.42 8.81
C LEU A 104 2.03 7.91 8.29
N LEU A 105 2.62 8.86 8.98
CA LEU A 105 4.02 9.23 8.79
C LEU A 105 4.90 8.19 9.50
N VAL A 106 5.76 7.55 8.73
CA VAL A 106 6.73 6.59 9.27
C VAL A 106 8.02 7.31 9.62
N THR A 107 8.50 7.07 10.82
CA THR A 107 9.74 7.64 11.35
C THR A 107 10.74 6.54 11.70
N ARG A 108 12.01 6.91 11.70
CA ARG A 108 13.11 6.09 12.23
C ARG A 108 13.96 6.97 13.11
N LEU A 109 14.01 6.67 14.41
CA LEU A 109 14.68 7.49 15.40
C LEU A 109 14.25 8.97 15.32
N GLY A 110 12.93 9.21 15.18
CA GLY A 110 12.34 10.54 15.07
C GLY A 110 12.53 11.25 13.72
N LYS A 111 13.23 10.65 12.76
CA LYS A 111 13.44 11.22 11.41
C LYS A 111 12.42 10.67 10.41
N PRO A 112 11.89 11.48 9.47
CA PRO A 112 10.89 11.03 8.52
C PRO A 112 11.50 10.05 7.51
N VAL A 113 10.90 8.86 7.39
CA VAL A 113 11.26 7.83 6.39
C VAL A 113 10.34 7.92 5.18
N GLY A 114 9.05 7.99 5.39
CA GLY A 114 8.04 7.99 4.33
C GLY A 114 6.63 7.98 4.88
N PHE A 115 5.69 7.67 4.02
CA PHE A 115 4.30 7.45 4.43
C PHE A 115 3.88 6.03 4.10
N VAL A 116 3.07 5.45 4.96
CA VAL A 116 2.34 4.22 4.72
C VAL A 116 0.85 4.53 4.66
N THR A 117 0.16 3.94 3.69
CA THR A 117 -1.29 4.10 3.51
C THR A 117 -2.02 2.80 3.82
N ALA A 118 -3.33 2.86 4.07
CA ALA A 118 -4.15 1.68 4.24
C ALA A 118 -4.06 0.71 3.04
N ALA A 119 -3.93 1.25 1.82
CA ALA A 119 -3.73 0.44 0.61
C ALA A 119 -2.38 -0.29 0.59
N ASP A 120 -1.31 0.34 1.08
CA ASP A 120 0.01 -0.29 1.19
C ASP A 120 -0.01 -1.45 2.19
N LEU A 121 -0.68 -1.27 3.33
CA LEU A 121 -0.83 -2.30 4.37
C LEU A 121 -1.67 -3.48 3.88
N LEU A 122 -2.77 -3.23 3.18
CA LEU A 122 -3.60 -4.28 2.56
C LEU A 122 -2.81 -5.07 1.51
N ALA A 123 -2.02 -4.39 0.69
CA ALA A 123 -1.17 -5.07 -0.29
C ALA A 123 -0.12 -5.97 0.38
N ALA A 124 0.45 -5.54 1.51
CA ALA A 124 1.41 -6.34 2.27
C ALA A 124 0.75 -7.58 2.91
N LEU A 125 -0.47 -7.44 3.44
CA LEU A 125 -1.24 -8.58 3.98
C LEU A 125 -1.58 -9.60 2.90
N ASN A 126 -1.95 -9.16 1.70
CA ASN A 126 -2.25 -10.07 0.59
C ASN A 126 -1.02 -10.87 0.14
N THR A 127 0.18 -10.29 0.21
CA THR A 127 1.43 -11.04 -0.08
C THR A 127 1.73 -12.08 0.99
N MET A 128 1.41 -11.83 2.26
CA MET A 128 1.56 -12.84 3.31
C MET A 128 0.63 -14.04 3.09
N ASN A 129 -0.62 -13.77 2.70
CA ASN A 129 -1.59 -14.85 2.45
C ASN A 129 -1.22 -15.67 1.21
N SER A 130 -0.57 -15.07 0.19
CA SER A 130 -0.12 -15.80 -0.99
C SER A 130 1.13 -16.66 -0.76
N GLU A 131 1.94 -16.35 0.27
CA GLU A 131 3.09 -17.19 0.65
C GLU A 131 2.68 -18.38 1.53
N GLU A 132 1.52 -18.28 2.23
CA GLU A 132 0.94 -19.41 2.99
C GLU A 132 0.09 -20.33 2.11
N GLU A 133 -0.33 -19.89 0.90
CA GLU A 133 -1.12 -20.68 -0.05
C GLU A 133 -0.26 -21.54 -1.00
N GLU A 134 1.08 -21.46 -0.97
CA GLU A 134 1.94 -22.34 -1.76
C GLU A 134 2.15 -23.73 -1.14
N GLU A 135 1.53 -24.08 0.00
CA GLU A 135 1.62 -25.39 0.62
C GLU A 135 0.27 -26.04 1.00
N SER A 136 -0.77 -25.71 0.25
CA SER A 136 -1.93 -26.59 0.13
C SER A 136 -2.37 -26.56 -1.34
N VAL A 137 -1.98 -27.59 -2.09
CA VAL A 137 -2.76 -28.04 -3.24
C VAL A 137 -4.11 -28.47 -2.64
N GLU A 138 -4.99 -27.52 -2.37
CA GLU A 138 -6.40 -27.84 -2.26
C GLU A 138 -6.77 -28.42 -3.63
N GLU A 139 -7.00 -29.73 -3.65
CA GLU A 139 -7.83 -30.36 -4.66
C GLU A 139 -9.10 -29.52 -4.74
N THR A 140 -9.10 -28.52 -5.61
CA THR A 140 -10.35 -27.87 -5.98
C THR A 140 -11.12 -28.97 -6.69
N ASP A 141 -12.12 -29.51 -6.01
CA ASP A 141 -13.10 -30.42 -6.58
C ASP A 141 -13.88 -29.70 -7.68
N VAL A 142 -13.19 -29.39 -8.77
CA VAL A 142 -13.83 -28.87 -9.98
C VAL A 142 -14.42 -30.06 -10.68
N TYR A 143 -15.74 -30.16 -10.62
CA TYR A 143 -16.49 -31.18 -11.35
C TYR A 143 -16.98 -30.62 -12.69
N GLY A 144 -16.79 -31.39 -13.74
CA GLY A 144 -17.20 -31.00 -15.08
C GLY A 144 -16.99 -32.10 -16.11
N ILE A 145 -17.09 -31.75 -17.38
CA ILE A 145 -16.88 -32.68 -18.50
C ILE A 145 -15.41 -32.62 -18.92
N CYS A 146 -14.73 -33.75 -18.89
CA CYS A 146 -13.34 -33.86 -19.34
C CYS A 146 -13.20 -33.45 -20.82
N GLU A 147 -12.31 -32.56 -21.12
CA GLU A 147 -12.09 -32.05 -22.49
C GLU A 147 -11.47 -33.08 -23.44
N LEU A 148 -10.89 -34.18 -22.90
CA LEU A 148 -10.32 -35.25 -23.71
C LEU A 148 -11.26 -36.43 -23.94
N CYS A 149 -11.91 -36.93 -22.89
CA CYS A 149 -12.74 -38.14 -23.01
C CYS A 149 -14.24 -37.89 -22.91
N GLY A 150 -14.67 -36.67 -22.55
CA GLY A 150 -16.07 -36.32 -22.44
C GLY A 150 -16.79 -36.87 -21.22
N GLN A 151 -16.12 -37.54 -20.28
CA GLN A 151 -16.72 -38.04 -19.05
C GLN A 151 -16.93 -36.93 -18.03
N TYR A 152 -18.02 -37.03 -17.28
CA TYR A 152 -18.30 -36.11 -16.17
C TYR A 152 -17.65 -36.65 -14.89
N GLY A 153 -16.92 -35.79 -14.18
CA GLY A 153 -16.25 -36.16 -12.94
C GLY A 153 -15.33 -35.03 -12.44
N PRO A 154 -14.50 -35.33 -11.44
CA PRO A 154 -13.48 -34.39 -10.97
C PRO A 154 -12.48 -34.08 -12.09
N LEU A 155 -12.17 -32.79 -12.25
CA LEU A 155 -11.27 -32.30 -13.29
C LEU A 155 -10.01 -31.70 -12.68
N TYR A 156 -8.90 -31.91 -13.39
CA TYR A 156 -7.58 -31.36 -13.07
C TYR A 156 -7.16 -30.41 -14.18
N LYS A 157 -6.61 -29.29 -13.79
CA LYS A 157 -6.06 -28.29 -14.70
C LYS A 157 -4.70 -28.75 -15.16
N VAL A 158 -4.49 -28.91 -16.45
CA VAL A 158 -3.22 -29.31 -17.06
C VAL A 158 -2.87 -28.44 -18.26
N TYR A 159 -1.60 -28.39 -18.59
CA TYR A 159 -1.11 -27.70 -19.78
C TYR A 159 -0.67 -28.73 -20.82
N ILE A 160 -1.38 -28.79 -21.96
CA ILE A 160 -1.07 -29.69 -23.08
C ILE A 160 -0.75 -28.81 -24.30
N GLU A 161 0.43 -28.98 -24.87
CA GLU A 161 0.91 -28.20 -26.05
C GLU A 161 0.79 -26.68 -25.87
N GLY A 162 1.02 -26.17 -24.63
CA GLY A 162 0.94 -24.74 -24.32
C GLY A 162 -0.47 -24.20 -24.13
N GLN A 163 -1.50 -25.05 -24.15
CA GLN A 163 -2.87 -24.69 -23.88
C GLN A 163 -3.36 -25.28 -22.55
N GLU A 164 -4.11 -24.49 -21.80
CA GLU A 164 -4.77 -24.92 -20.58
C GLU A 164 -5.96 -25.83 -20.90
N ARG A 165 -6.04 -26.96 -20.23
CA ARG A 165 -7.11 -27.97 -20.41
C ARG A 165 -7.60 -28.49 -19.06
N TRP A 166 -8.89 -28.80 -19.00
CA TRP A 166 -9.51 -29.41 -17.84
C TRP A 166 -9.82 -30.89 -18.13
N ILE A 167 -9.10 -31.80 -17.51
CA ILE A 167 -9.18 -33.24 -17.81
C ILE A 167 -9.41 -34.06 -16.54
N CYS A 168 -10.04 -35.24 -16.66
CA CYS A 168 -10.24 -36.16 -15.57
C CYS A 168 -8.90 -36.85 -15.19
N GLU A 169 -8.87 -37.45 -13.98
CA GLU A 169 -7.72 -38.18 -13.45
C GLU A 169 -7.20 -39.25 -14.40
N SER A 170 -8.12 -40.08 -14.94
CA SER A 170 -7.74 -41.15 -15.89
C SER A 170 -7.03 -40.61 -17.14
N CYS A 171 -7.43 -39.45 -17.64
CA CYS A 171 -6.76 -38.81 -18.79
C CYS A 171 -5.43 -38.21 -18.41
N LYS A 172 -5.32 -37.64 -17.20
CA LYS A 172 -4.09 -37.11 -16.63
C LYS A 172 -3.04 -38.23 -16.49
N ASP A 173 -3.42 -39.35 -15.87
CA ASP A 173 -2.54 -40.51 -15.72
C ASP A 173 -2.09 -41.09 -17.05
N SER A 174 -2.99 -41.13 -18.05
CA SER A 174 -2.68 -41.61 -19.39
C SER A 174 -1.65 -40.74 -20.13
N LEU A 175 -1.54 -39.50 -19.76
CA LEU A 175 -0.57 -38.56 -20.33
C LEU A 175 0.73 -38.46 -19.54
N ASN A 176 0.86 -39.17 -18.42
CA ASN A 176 1.98 -39.09 -17.46
C ASN A 176 2.23 -37.64 -16.96
N LEU A 177 1.17 -36.90 -16.66
CA LEU A 177 1.20 -35.51 -16.19
C LEU A 177 0.99 -35.42 -14.68
#